data_f30514f6a4e79ea8fc03d69a03facd70
#
_entry.id   f30514f6a4e79ea8fc03d69a03facd70
#
_cell.length_a   1.000
_cell.length_b   1.000
_cell.length_c   1.000
_cell.angle_alpha   90.00
_cell.angle_beta   90.00
_cell.angle_gamma   90.00
#
_symmetry.space_group_name_H-M   'P 1'
#
loop_
_entity.id
_entity.type
_entity.pdbx_description
1 polymer ?
#
loop_
_entity_poly.entity_id
_entity_poly.type
_entity_poly.pdbx_seq_one_letter_code
_entity_poly.pdbx_strand_id
1 'polypeptide(L)' 'YKLIIEVDINLKNKNNDKTFSKKFFKESTYNSMNNKFELNQYKLTTEKNMISQILQDMNIFFGIIRNDL' A
#
# COMPACT_ATOMS: atom_id res chain seq x y z
N TYR A 1 -5.97 15.82 -9.99
CA TYR A 1 -6.03 14.35 -10.03
C TYR A 1 -5.65 13.77 -8.67
N LYS A 2 -6.31 12.67 -8.33
CA LYS A 2 -6.10 11.98 -7.06
C LYS A 2 -5.85 10.51 -7.34
N LEU A 3 -4.81 9.98 -6.73
CA LEU A 3 -4.44 8.57 -6.85
C LEU A 3 -4.56 7.91 -5.49
N ILE A 4 -5.33 6.82 -5.41
CA ILE A 4 -5.58 6.11 -4.16
C ILE A 4 -5.23 4.64 -4.38
N ILE A 5 -4.46 4.07 -3.44
CA ILE A 5 -4.14 2.65 -3.43
C ILE A 5 -4.53 2.10 -2.07
N GLU A 6 -5.34 1.05 -2.07
CA GLU A 6 -5.77 0.34 -0.86
C GLU A 6 -5.43 -1.13 -0.98
N VAL A 7 -4.90 -1.70 0.12
CA VAL A 7 -4.61 -3.12 0.21
C VAL A 7 -5.18 -3.64 1.53
N ASP A 8 -6.06 -4.63 1.45
CA ASP A 8 -6.63 -5.28 2.61
C ASP A 8 -5.99 -6.64 2.80
N ILE A 9 -5.53 -6.92 4.02
CA ILE A 9 -4.90 -8.19 4.36
C ILE A 9 -5.66 -8.83 5.50
N ASN A 10 -6.02 -10.10 5.31
CA ASN A 10 -6.63 -10.91 6.35
C ASN A 10 -5.77 -12.16 6.53
N LEU A 11 -5.26 -12.35 7.74
CA LEU A 11 -4.44 -13.51 8.09
C LEU A 11 -5.11 -14.27 9.22
N LYS A 12 -5.23 -15.57 9.05
CA LYS A 12 -5.79 -16.45 10.07
C LYS A 12 -4.72 -17.43 10.56
N ASN A 13 -4.51 -17.47 11.87
CA ASN A 13 -3.63 -18.45 12.48
C ASN A 13 -4.43 -19.71 12.80
N LYS A 14 -4.08 -20.82 12.14
CA LYS A 14 -4.80 -22.09 12.30
C LYS A 14 -4.64 -22.71 13.67
N ASN A 15 -3.56 -22.35 14.38
CA ASN A 15 -3.24 -22.99 15.67
C ASN A 15 -4.05 -22.42 16.82
N ASN A 16 -4.42 -21.15 16.78
CA ASN A 16 -5.12 -20.48 17.88
C ASN A 16 -6.35 -19.69 17.44
N ASP A 17 -6.78 -19.86 16.20
CA ASP A 17 -7.94 -19.19 15.60
C ASP A 17 -7.89 -17.65 15.64
N LYS A 18 -6.72 -17.08 15.90
CA LYS A 18 -6.57 -15.63 15.83
C LYS A 18 -6.63 -15.16 14.37
N THR A 19 -7.36 -14.09 14.16
CA THR A 19 -7.43 -13.44 12.86
C THR A 19 -6.80 -12.05 12.94
N PHE A 20 -5.89 -11.76 12.03
CA PHE A 20 -5.27 -10.45 11.91
C PHE A 20 -5.77 -9.79 10.63
N SER A 21 -6.33 -8.60 10.77
CA SER A 21 -6.78 -7.80 9.64
C SER A 21 -6.07 -6.46 9.66
N LYS A 22 -5.59 -6.05 8.49
CA LYS A 22 -4.96 -4.74 8.35
C LYS A 22 -5.28 -4.17 6.99
N LYS A 23 -5.64 -2.89 6.98
CA LYS A 23 -5.87 -2.14 5.76
C LYS A 23 -4.72 -1.14 5.58
N PHE A 24 -4.09 -1.19 4.42
CA PHE A 24 -3.05 -0.25 4.04
C PHE A 24 -3.62 0.70 2.99
N PHE A 25 -3.37 1.98 3.19
CA PHE A 25 -3.96 3.03 2.38
C PHE A 25 -2.91 4.08 2.09
N LYS A 26 -2.79 4.45 0.82
CA LYS A 26 -1.95 5.57 0.40
C LYS A 26 -2.73 6.43 -0.58
N GLU A 27 -2.58 7.72 -0.43
CA GLU A 27 -3.24 8.70 -1.27
C GLU A 27 -2.22 9.74 -1.72
N SER A 28 -2.30 10.13 -2.99
CA SER A 28 -1.46 11.19 -3.55
C SER A 28 -2.31 12.05 -4.47
N THR A 29 -2.11 13.36 -4.40
CA THR A 29 -2.74 14.30 -5.31
C THR A 29 -1.68 14.90 -6.21
N TYR A 30 -2.04 15.18 -7.45
CA TYR A 30 -1.14 15.82 -8.40
C TYR A 30 -1.94 16.73 -9.35
N ASN A 31 -1.28 17.77 -9.83
CA ASN A 31 -1.90 18.73 -10.70
C ASN A 31 -1.95 18.22 -12.14
N SER A 32 -2.97 18.67 -12.89
CA SER A 32 -3.03 18.41 -14.32
C SER A 32 -1.81 19.04 -15.01
N MET A 33 -1.26 18.33 -15.98
CA MET A 33 -0.14 18.77 -16.80
C MET A 33 -0.57 18.89 -18.25
N ASN A 34 0.01 19.89 -18.94
CA ASN A 34 -0.32 20.12 -20.35
C ASN A 34 0.23 19.02 -21.26
N ASN A 35 1.33 18.40 -20.88
CA ASN A 35 1.97 17.34 -21.65
C ASN A 35 1.51 15.98 -21.11
N LYS A 36 0.78 15.23 -21.95
CA LYS A 36 0.25 13.91 -21.55
C LYS A 36 1.35 12.91 -21.24
N PHE A 37 2.47 13.00 -21.94
CA PHE A 37 3.59 12.09 -21.69
C PHE A 37 4.17 12.32 -20.27
N GLU A 38 4.40 13.57 -19.92
CA GLU A 38 4.91 13.91 -18.59
C GLU A 38 3.92 13.53 -17.49
N LEU A 39 2.63 13.74 -17.73
CA LEU A 39 1.59 13.36 -16.80
C LEU A 39 1.61 11.86 -16.55
N ASN A 40 1.70 11.05 -17.61
CA ASN A 40 1.75 9.61 -17.50
C ASN A 40 3.01 9.15 -16.77
N GLN A 41 4.16 9.76 -17.03
CA GLN A 41 5.41 9.44 -16.34
C GLN A 41 5.31 9.76 -14.84
N TYR A 42 4.75 10.91 -14.50
CA TYR A 42 4.55 11.30 -13.12
C TYR A 42 3.62 10.31 -12.40
N LYS A 43 2.51 9.96 -13.05
CA LYS A 43 1.55 9.00 -12.49
C LYS A 43 2.21 7.65 -12.23
N LEU A 44 2.96 7.12 -13.18
CA LEU A 44 3.63 5.83 -13.03
C LEU A 44 4.66 5.85 -11.90
N THR A 45 5.44 6.93 -11.81
CA THR A 45 6.44 7.08 -10.75
C THR A 45 5.76 7.16 -9.38
N THR A 46 4.68 7.92 -9.28
CA THR A 46 3.92 8.07 -8.05
C THR A 46 3.32 6.73 -7.62
N GLU A 47 2.73 5.97 -8.54
CA GLU A 47 2.20 4.64 -8.26
C GLU A 47 3.27 3.71 -7.71
N LYS A 48 4.46 3.68 -8.33
CA LYS A 48 5.57 2.85 -7.87
C LYS A 48 6.00 3.21 -6.47
N ASN A 49 6.10 4.51 -6.17
CA ASN A 49 6.48 4.99 -4.85
C ASN A 49 5.44 4.61 -3.80
N MET A 50 4.16 4.75 -4.12
CA MET A 50 3.07 4.41 -3.20
C MET A 50 3.07 2.91 -2.91
N ILE A 51 3.24 2.06 -3.93
CA ILE A 51 3.31 0.61 -3.78
C ILE A 51 4.50 0.23 -2.91
N SER A 52 5.67 0.84 -3.14
CA SER A 52 6.86 0.58 -2.32
C SER A 52 6.62 0.91 -0.85
N GLN A 53 5.96 2.04 -0.56
CA GLN A 53 5.63 2.42 0.81
C GLN A 53 4.67 1.43 1.46
N ILE A 54 3.66 0.98 0.72
CA ILE A 54 2.71 -0.02 1.21
C ILE A 54 3.44 -1.32 1.52
N LEU A 55 4.35 -1.76 0.64
CA LEU A 55 5.11 -2.99 0.85
C LEU A 55 6.00 -2.89 2.10
N GLN A 56 6.61 -1.75 2.35
CA GLN A 56 7.37 -1.52 3.58
C GLN A 56 6.48 -1.62 4.81
N ASP A 57 5.31 -0.99 4.77
CA ASP A 57 4.35 -1.04 5.88
C ASP A 57 3.88 -2.46 6.12
N MET A 58 3.63 -3.23 5.05
CA MET A 58 3.24 -4.63 5.14
C MET A 58 4.34 -5.47 5.79
N ASN A 59 5.60 -5.24 5.43
CA ASN A 59 6.72 -5.96 6.03
C ASN A 59 6.82 -5.71 7.52
N ILE A 60 6.63 -4.47 7.95
CA ILE A 60 6.61 -4.12 9.37
C ILE A 60 5.46 -4.85 10.08
N PHE A 61 4.27 -4.83 9.50
CA PHE A 61 3.10 -5.50 10.05
C PHE A 61 3.33 -7.01 10.20
N PHE A 62 3.87 -7.66 9.18
CA PHE A 62 4.18 -9.08 9.24
C PHE A 62 5.24 -9.41 10.28
N GLY A 63 6.22 -8.50 10.47
CA GLY A 63 7.22 -8.66 11.52
C GLY A 63 6.61 -8.64 12.90
N ILE A 64 5.65 -7.74 13.13
CA ILE A 64 4.94 -7.64 14.41
C ILE A 64 4.13 -8.92 14.65
N ILE A 65 3.39 -9.40 13.66
CA ILE A 65 2.60 -10.62 13.78
C ILE A 65 3.50 -11.81 14.08
N ARG A 66 4.65 -11.91 13.41
CA ARG A 66 5.59 -13.00 13.61
C ARG A 66 6.08 -13.05 15.05
N ASN A 67 6.33 -11.91 15.67
CA ASN A 67 6.78 -11.83 17.05
C ASN A 67 5.69 -12.23 18.03
N ASP A 68 4.42 -12.04 17.67
CA ASP A 68 3.28 -12.42 18.50
C ASP A 68 2.88 -13.88 18.35
N LEU A 69 3.37 -14.55 17.32
CA LEU A 69 3.13 -15.96 17.11
C LEU A 69 4.19 -16.79 17.84
#